data_c893cfdfc7eae00e0a30e5495044e9fa
#
_entry.id   c893cfdfc7eae00e0a30e5495044e9fa
#
_cell.length_a   1.000
_cell.length_b   1.000
_cell.length_c   1.000
_cell.angle_alpha   90.00
_cell.angle_beta   90.00
_cell.angle_gamma   90.00
#
_symmetry.space_group_name_H-M   'P 1'
#
loop_
_entity.id
_entity.type
_entity.pdbx_description
1 polymer ?
#
loop_
_entity_poly.entity_id
_entity_poly.type
_entity_poly.pdbx_seq_one_letter_code
_entity_poly.pdbx_strand_id
1 'polypeptide(L)'
;MKKAVQFGAGNIGRGFIGALLSQSGYHVVFADVVDKIIDKINEDKTYTVHVMDVECEDQKIENISGVNSTKPEAVDEIASADLVTTAVGLVILPRIAPTIAAAIEKRMADGNKEPMNIIACENAI
;
A
#
# COMPACT_ATOMS: atom_id res chain seq x y z
N MET A 1 -4.27 -15.28 -3.45
CA MET A 1 -3.87 -13.97 -4.00
C MET A 1 -2.75 -13.39 -3.14
N LYS A 2 -1.69 -12.92 -3.77
CA LYS A 2 -0.61 -12.26 -3.02
C LYS A 2 -1.06 -10.89 -2.53
N LYS A 3 -0.46 -10.42 -1.45
CA LYS A 3 -0.80 -9.15 -0.83
C LYS A 3 0.36 -8.17 -0.93
N ALA A 4 0.06 -6.94 -1.31
CA ALA A 4 1.00 -5.82 -1.28
C ALA A 4 0.46 -4.74 -0.34
N VAL A 5 1.34 -4.14 0.45
CA VAL A 5 1.02 -2.98 1.27
C VAL A 5 1.66 -1.76 0.63
N GLN A 6 0.84 -0.78 0.27
CA GLN A 6 1.29 0.48 -0.30
C GLN A 6 1.17 1.57 0.77
N PHE A 7 2.30 2.09 1.23
CA PHE A 7 2.30 3.27 2.10
C PHE A 7 2.12 4.53 1.26
N GLY A 8 1.09 5.28 1.58
CA GLY A 8 0.69 6.46 0.84
C GLY A 8 -0.50 6.17 -0.07
N ALA A 9 -1.64 6.76 0.24
CA ALA A 9 -2.87 6.62 -0.54
C ALA A 9 -3.23 7.92 -1.28
N GLY A 10 -2.23 8.74 -1.58
CA GLY A 10 -2.38 9.94 -2.39
C GLY A 10 -2.44 9.62 -3.88
N ASN A 11 -2.26 10.63 -4.71
CA ASN A 11 -2.39 10.48 -6.15
C ASN A 11 -1.42 9.47 -6.76
N ILE A 12 -0.16 9.49 -6.34
CA ILE A 12 0.86 8.56 -6.85
C ILE A 12 0.58 7.13 -6.34
N GLY A 13 0.27 6.99 -5.04
CA GLY A 13 -0.02 5.68 -4.44
C GLY A 13 -1.25 5.02 -5.06
N ARG A 14 -2.34 5.73 -5.24
CA ARG A 14 -3.56 5.20 -5.84
C ARG A 14 -3.53 5.20 -7.36
N GLY A 15 -3.09 6.30 -7.97
CA GLY A 15 -3.19 6.52 -9.41
C GLY A 15 -2.12 5.79 -10.23
N PHE A 16 -1.03 5.40 -9.61
CA PHE A 16 0.08 4.75 -10.31
C PHE A 16 0.46 3.41 -9.68
N ILE A 17 1.05 3.44 -8.49
CA ILE A 17 1.61 2.23 -7.86
C ILE A 17 0.52 1.23 -7.50
N GLY A 18 -0.53 1.68 -6.81
CA GLY A 18 -1.64 0.82 -6.42
C GLY A 18 -2.36 0.22 -7.61
N ALA A 19 -2.54 0.99 -8.68
CA ALA A 19 -3.14 0.50 -9.90
C ALA A 19 -2.29 -0.59 -10.55
N LEU A 20 -0.97 -0.40 -10.65
CA LEU A 20 -0.06 -1.40 -11.19
C LEU A 20 -0.09 -2.69 -10.38
N LEU A 21 -0.07 -2.58 -9.05
CA LEU A 21 -0.10 -3.75 -8.16
C LEU A 21 -1.41 -4.52 -8.29
N SER A 22 -2.54 -3.81 -8.29
CA SER A 22 -3.85 -4.45 -8.45
C SER A 22 -3.95 -5.16 -9.79
N GLN A 23 -3.49 -4.53 -10.86
CA GLN A 23 -3.49 -5.12 -12.21
C GLN A 23 -2.53 -6.30 -12.33
N SER A 24 -1.51 -6.35 -11.47
CA SER A 24 -0.55 -7.45 -11.43
C SER A 24 -1.02 -8.63 -10.57
N GLY A 25 -2.22 -8.58 -10.05
CA GLY A 25 -2.83 -9.69 -9.32
C GLY A 25 -2.68 -9.63 -7.81
N TYR A 26 -2.22 -8.50 -7.24
CA TYR A 26 -2.13 -8.32 -5.80
C TYR A 26 -3.44 -7.81 -5.21
N HIS A 27 -3.75 -8.25 -3.98
CA HIS A 27 -4.64 -7.50 -3.13
C HIS A 27 -3.84 -6.36 -2.50
N VAL A 28 -4.23 -5.13 -2.73
CA VAL A 28 -3.48 -3.95 -2.29
C VAL A 28 -4.09 -3.38 -1.02
N VAL A 29 -3.28 -3.33 0.03
CA VAL A 29 -3.65 -2.66 1.29
C VAL A 29 -2.98 -1.29 1.29
N PHE A 30 -3.76 -0.23 1.27
CA PHE A 30 -3.24 1.13 1.38
C PHE A 30 -3.07 1.51 2.84
N ALA A 31 -1.88 1.94 3.21
CA ALA A 31 -1.58 2.43 4.56
C ALA A 31 -1.35 3.94 4.50
N ASP A 32 -2.12 4.69 5.26
CA ASP A 32 -2.03 6.14 5.31
C ASP A 32 -2.47 6.65 6.68
N VAL A 33 -2.11 7.87 7.01
CA VAL A 33 -2.51 8.52 8.26
C VAL A 33 -3.85 9.26 8.14
N VAL A 34 -4.35 9.44 6.94
CA VAL A 34 -5.60 10.18 6.69
C VAL A 34 -6.79 9.22 6.74
N ASP A 35 -7.47 9.17 7.89
CA ASP A 35 -8.61 8.28 8.11
C ASP A 35 -9.70 8.43 7.05
N LYS A 36 -9.97 9.64 6.61
CA LYS A 36 -10.99 9.90 5.60
C LYS A 36 -10.73 9.15 4.29
N ILE A 37 -9.47 9.08 3.86
CA ILE A 37 -9.09 8.33 2.66
C ILE A 37 -9.23 6.84 2.90
N ILE A 38 -8.76 6.38 4.06
CA ILE A 38 -8.81 4.96 4.42
C ILE A 38 -10.26 4.47 4.55
N ASP A 39 -11.10 5.25 5.22
CA ASP A 39 -12.52 4.90 5.37
C ASP A 39 -13.22 4.82 4.02
N LYS A 40 -12.92 5.74 3.12
CA LYS A 40 -13.49 5.75 1.77
C LYS A 40 -13.06 4.52 0.97
N ILE A 41 -11.79 4.15 1.04
CA ILE A 41 -11.28 2.95 0.38
C ILE A 41 -11.98 1.69 0.90
N ASN A 42 -12.15 1.59 2.22
CA ASN A 42 -12.81 0.43 2.83
C ASN A 42 -14.32 0.38 2.56
N GLU A 43 -14.95 1.53 2.43
CA GLU A 43 -16.37 1.64 2.10
C GLU A 43 -16.64 1.23 0.66
N ASP A 44 -15.92 1.83 -0.27
CA ASP A 44 -16.13 1.60 -1.71
C ASP A 44 -15.47 0.33 -2.22
N LYS A 45 -14.31 -0.04 -1.66
CA LYS A 45 -13.46 -1.19 -2.06
C LYS A 45 -13.05 -1.15 -3.53
N THR A 46 -13.12 0.01 -4.14
CA THR A 46 -12.74 0.23 -5.53
C THR A 46 -12.49 1.73 -5.74
N TYR A 47 -11.73 2.04 -6.76
CA TYR A 47 -11.59 3.42 -7.24
C TYR A 47 -11.30 3.41 -8.74
N THR A 48 -11.48 4.55 -9.36
CA THR A 48 -11.27 4.70 -10.80
C THR A 48 -10.05 5.59 -11.06
N VAL A 49 -9.16 5.12 -11.93
CA VAL A 49 -8.04 5.92 -12.43
C VAL A 49 -8.46 6.50 -13.78
N HIS A 50 -8.48 7.83 -13.86
CA HIS A 50 -8.76 8.54 -15.10
C HIS A 50 -7.47 8.67 -15.90
N VAL A 51 -7.44 8.02 -17.06
CA VAL A 51 -6.27 8.08 -17.95
C VAL A 51 -6.44 9.26 -18.90
N MET A 52 -5.55 10.22 -18.78
CA MET A 52 -5.57 11.47 -19.55
C MET A 52 -4.91 11.29 -20.92
N ASP A 53 -5.37 10.33 -21.70
CA ASP A 53 -4.88 10.08 -23.06
C ASP A 53 -6.05 9.86 -24.00
N VAL A 54 -5.85 10.17 -25.28
CA VAL A 54 -6.91 10.18 -26.31
C VAL A 54 -7.48 8.78 -26.58
N GLU A 55 -6.70 7.73 -26.35
CA GLU A 55 -7.09 6.34 -26.66
C GLU A 55 -7.26 5.47 -25.42
N CYS A 56 -7.17 6.03 -24.23
CA CYS A 56 -7.22 5.26 -22.99
C CYS A 56 -8.57 5.38 -22.30
N GLU A 57 -9.07 4.26 -21.82
CA GLU A 57 -10.27 4.20 -20.99
C GLU A 57 -9.92 4.35 -19.51
N ASP A 58 -10.88 4.84 -18.74
CA ASP A 58 -10.76 4.86 -17.27
C ASP A 58 -10.58 3.44 -16.76
N GLN A 59 -9.72 3.28 -15.76
CA GLN A 59 -9.42 1.98 -15.17
C GLN A 59 -10.07 1.87 -13.80
N LYS A 60 -10.88 0.83 -13.61
CA LYS A 60 -11.46 0.51 -12.31
C LYS A 60 -10.51 -0.40 -11.56
N ILE A 61 -10.11 0.01 -10.37
CA ILE A 61 -9.18 -0.72 -9.52
C ILE A 61 -9.97 -1.41 -8.41
N GLU A 62 -9.79 -2.72 -8.30
CA GLU A 62 -10.47 -3.58 -7.34
C GLU A 62 -9.46 -4.34 -6.48
N ASN A 63 -9.92 -5.17 -5.56
CA ASN A 63 -9.09 -5.95 -4.64
C ASN A 63 -8.22 -5.04 -3.78
N ILE A 64 -8.86 -4.05 -3.16
CA ILE A 64 -8.19 -3.08 -2.32
C ILE A 64 -8.83 -3.01 -0.93
N SER A 65 -8.04 -2.61 0.04
CA SER A 65 -8.48 -2.26 1.38
C SER A 65 -7.57 -1.17 1.93
N GLY A 66 -7.91 -0.61 3.08
CA GLY A 66 -7.12 0.45 3.68
C GLY A 66 -6.94 0.23 5.17
N VAL A 67 -5.82 0.71 5.70
CA VAL A 67 -5.48 0.65 7.11
C VAL A 67 -4.78 1.95 7.50
N ASN A 68 -5.05 2.43 8.72
CA ASN A 68 -4.31 3.59 9.23
C ASN A 68 -2.92 3.13 9.66
N SER A 69 -1.89 3.76 9.09
CA SER A 69 -0.48 3.37 9.30
C SER A 69 0.01 3.57 10.73
N THR A 70 -0.70 4.33 11.55
CA THR A 70 -0.35 4.57 12.96
C THR A 70 -0.97 3.56 13.91
N LYS A 71 -1.82 2.65 13.42
CA LYS A 71 -2.52 1.68 14.25
C LYS A 71 -1.89 0.28 14.18
N PRO A 72 -2.11 -0.57 15.21
CA PRO A 72 -1.55 -1.93 15.24
C PRO A 72 -1.95 -2.80 14.06
N GLU A 73 -3.11 -2.58 13.48
CA GLU A 73 -3.59 -3.32 12.31
C GLU A 73 -2.64 -3.20 11.12
N ALA A 74 -1.95 -2.06 10.99
CA ALA A 74 -0.96 -1.87 9.94
C ALA A 74 0.21 -2.85 10.09
N VAL A 75 0.66 -3.10 11.31
CA VAL A 75 1.73 -4.08 11.58
C VAL A 75 1.29 -5.46 11.13
N ASP A 76 0.06 -5.85 11.43
CA ASP A 76 -0.48 -7.16 11.06
C ASP A 76 -0.55 -7.33 9.54
N GLU A 77 -1.01 -6.29 8.84
CA GLU A 77 -1.12 -6.31 7.38
C GLU A 77 0.25 -6.42 6.71
N ILE A 78 1.24 -5.68 7.20
CA ILE A 78 2.60 -5.73 6.66
C ILE A 78 3.24 -7.10 6.94
N ALA A 79 3.04 -7.64 8.15
CA ALA A 79 3.64 -8.92 8.54
C ALA A 79 3.21 -10.07 7.62
N SER A 80 2.02 -10.00 7.05
CA SER A 80 1.48 -11.01 6.14
C SER A 80 1.60 -10.64 4.66
N ALA A 81 2.27 -9.52 4.34
CA ALA A 81 2.42 -9.07 2.96
C ALA A 81 3.55 -9.77 2.23
N ASP A 82 3.45 -9.83 0.91
CA ASP A 82 4.50 -10.35 0.03
C ASP A 82 5.37 -9.22 -0.51
N LEU A 83 4.81 -8.01 -0.58
CA LEU A 83 5.48 -6.82 -1.11
C LEU A 83 5.04 -5.59 -0.33
N VAL A 84 5.99 -4.70 -0.05
CA VAL A 84 5.71 -3.40 0.56
C VAL A 84 6.29 -2.32 -0.35
N THR A 85 5.48 -1.33 -0.70
CA THR A 85 5.91 -0.18 -1.49
C THR A 85 5.61 1.11 -0.74
N THR A 86 6.39 2.14 -0.99
CA THR A 86 6.19 3.45 -0.36
C THR A 86 6.11 4.57 -1.38
N ALA A 87 5.25 5.54 -1.12
CA ALA A 87 5.18 6.81 -1.86
C ALA A 87 4.62 7.88 -0.92
N VAL A 88 5.36 8.13 0.17
CA VAL A 88 4.94 9.04 1.24
C VAL A 88 5.76 10.33 1.30
N GLY A 89 6.86 10.39 0.57
CA GLY A 89 7.82 11.48 0.64
C GLY A 89 8.96 11.19 1.62
N LEU A 90 10.14 11.73 1.32
CA LEU A 90 11.35 11.45 2.09
C LEU A 90 11.24 11.86 3.54
N VAL A 91 10.51 12.93 3.85
CA VAL A 91 10.33 13.42 5.22
C VAL A 91 9.52 12.43 6.06
N ILE A 92 8.61 11.70 5.44
CA ILE A 92 7.70 10.77 6.13
C ILE A 92 8.32 9.37 6.26
N LEU A 93 9.26 8.99 5.40
CA LEU A 93 9.89 7.66 5.45
C LEU A 93 10.38 7.26 6.85
N PRO A 94 11.09 8.14 7.60
CA PRO A 94 11.52 7.78 8.95
C PRO A 94 10.37 7.49 9.92
N ARG A 95 9.18 8.02 9.65
CA ARG A 95 8.00 7.81 10.50
C ARG A 95 7.36 6.46 10.29
N ILE A 96 7.48 5.88 9.10
CA ILE A 96 6.91 4.55 8.81
C ILE A 96 7.91 3.43 9.06
N ALA A 97 9.20 3.72 9.13
CA ALA A 97 10.25 2.72 9.35
C ALA A 97 10.04 1.89 10.61
N PRO A 98 9.68 2.47 11.79
CA PRO A 98 9.41 1.67 12.98
C PRO A 98 8.24 0.70 12.81
N THR A 99 7.21 1.10 12.07
CA THR A 99 6.05 0.24 11.79
C THR A 99 6.47 -0.97 10.93
N ILE A 100 7.28 -0.74 9.92
CA ILE A 100 7.82 -1.79 9.07
C ILE A 100 8.72 -2.73 9.87
N ALA A 101 9.59 -2.17 10.72
CA ALA A 101 10.48 -2.97 11.58
C ALA A 101 9.68 -3.87 12.53
N ALA A 102 8.64 -3.34 13.17
CA ALA A 102 7.77 -4.11 14.05
C ALA A 102 7.08 -5.24 13.27
N ALA A 103 6.67 -4.99 12.04
CA ALA A 103 6.04 -5.99 11.19
C ALA A 103 7.02 -7.11 10.81
N ILE A 104 8.27 -6.77 10.52
CA ILE A 104 9.31 -7.77 10.23
C ILE A 104 9.56 -8.65 11.45
N GLU A 105 9.66 -8.07 12.64
CA GLU A 105 9.81 -8.82 13.88
C GLU A 105 8.64 -9.78 14.12
N LYS A 106 7.41 -9.30 13.91
CA LYS A 106 6.21 -10.12 14.05
C LYS A 106 6.20 -11.26 13.05
N ARG A 107 6.56 -10.99 11.79
CA ARG A 107 6.64 -11.99 10.73
C ARG A 107 7.61 -13.10 11.10
N MET A 108 8.76 -12.75 11.65
CA MET A 108 9.75 -13.73 12.11
C MET A 108 9.25 -14.52 13.32
N ALA A 109 8.61 -13.85 14.28
CA ALA A 109 8.04 -14.49 15.46
C ALA A 109 6.93 -15.47 15.10
N ASP A 110 6.15 -15.17 14.07
CA ASP A 110 5.07 -16.04 13.55
C ASP A 110 5.62 -17.21 12.71
N GLY A 111 6.93 -17.27 12.49
CA GLY A 111 7.57 -18.35 11.74
C GLY A 111 7.45 -18.20 10.22
N ASN A 112 7.00 -17.07 9.72
CA ASN A 112 6.91 -16.83 8.29
C ASN A 112 8.29 -16.45 7.74
N LYS A 113 8.88 -17.39 7.01
CA LYS A 113 10.22 -17.23 6.40
C LYS A 113 10.15 -16.91 4.90
N GLU A 114 8.96 -16.71 4.35
CA GLU A 114 8.81 -16.34 2.96
C GLU A 114 9.39 -14.95 2.70
N PRO A 115 10.04 -14.75 1.53
CA PRO A 115 10.60 -13.44 1.22
C PRO A 115 9.54 -12.34 1.16
N MET A 116 9.89 -11.16 1.65
CA MET A 116 9.10 -9.97 1.49
C MET A 116 10.01 -8.87 0.95
N ASN A 117 9.65 -8.30 -0.17
CA ASN A 117 10.40 -7.20 -0.78
C ASN A 117 9.83 -5.86 -0.32
N ILE A 118 10.71 -4.91 -0.06
CA ILE A 118 10.34 -3.55 0.29
C ILE A 118 10.94 -2.61 -0.74
N ILE A 119 10.10 -1.88 -1.46
CA ILE A 119 10.53 -1.00 -2.55
C ILE A 119 10.09 0.42 -2.24
N ALA A 120 11.04 1.33 -2.12
CA ALA A 120 10.76 2.75 -1.95
C ALA A 120 10.52 3.38 -3.32
N CYS A 121 9.30 3.83 -3.56
CA CYS A 121 8.90 4.49 -4.80
C CYS A 121 8.88 6.01 -4.56
N GLU A 122 9.99 6.53 -4.04
CA GLU A 122 10.13 7.93 -3.68
C GLU A 122 10.90 8.69 -4.75
N ASN A 123 10.54 9.96 -4.93
CA ASN A 123 11.28 10.86 -5.81
C ASN A 123 12.42 11.51 -5.03
N ALA A 124 13.60 10.87 -5.08
CA ALA A 124 14.77 11.28 -4.32
C ALA A 124 16.03 11.30 -5.21
N ILE A 125 16.94 12.19 -4.86
CA ILE A 125 18.26 12.25 -5.49
C ILE A 125 19.26 11.46 -4.64
#